data_dfc335411ba29373e03af425a5413387
#
_entry.id   dfc335411ba29373e03af425a5413387
#
_cell.length_a   1.000
_cell.length_b   1.000
_cell.length_c   1.000
_cell.angle_alpha   90.00
_cell.angle_beta   90.00
_cell.angle_gamma   90.00
#
_symmetry.space_group_name_H-M   'P 1'
#
loop_
_entity.id
_entity.type
_entity.pdbx_description
1 polymer ?
#
loop_
_entity_poly.entity_id
_entity_poly.type
_entity_poly.pdbx_seq_one_letter_code
_entity_poly.pdbx_strand_id
1 'polypeptide(L)'
;MLLNLNGIRVDCVIGERPDERTRLQTLRVDVRLEIPDRAAETDALADTVDYAALAERIRAALVAARCRMIERAAKVAADVCCAEDKVTSAVVTVTKRGAVPGLESASAVCETTRKNKENE
;
A
#
# COMPACT_ATOMS: atom_id res chain seq x y z
N MET A 1 3.23 18.07 1.35
CA MET A 1 1.78 17.89 1.04
C MET A 1 1.42 16.43 1.25
N LEU A 2 0.24 16.15 1.72
CA LEU A 2 -0.26 14.78 1.85
C LEU A 2 -1.10 14.43 0.64
N LEU A 3 -0.79 13.27 0.04
CA LEU A 3 -1.56 12.70 -1.04
C LEU A 3 -2.17 11.38 -0.55
N ASN A 4 -3.49 11.27 -0.61
CA ASN A 4 -4.19 10.08 -0.13
C ASN A 4 -4.76 9.30 -1.30
N LEU A 5 -4.50 7.99 -1.31
CA LEU A 5 -5.11 7.06 -2.25
C LEU A 5 -6.05 6.16 -1.43
N ASN A 6 -7.33 6.29 -1.66
CA ASN A 6 -8.33 5.65 -0.81
C ASN A 6 -9.01 4.50 -1.55
N GLY A 7 -8.99 3.33 -0.93
CA GLY A 7 -9.74 2.20 -1.43
C GLY A 7 -9.17 1.52 -2.67
N ILE A 8 -7.85 1.33 -2.72
CA ILE A 8 -7.25 0.48 -3.77
C ILE A 8 -7.71 -0.93 -3.52
N ARG A 9 -8.39 -1.52 -4.50
CA ARG A 9 -8.83 -2.90 -4.43
C ARG A 9 -7.74 -3.82 -4.97
N VAL A 10 -7.37 -4.84 -4.19
CA VAL A 10 -6.38 -5.83 -4.60
C VAL A 10 -6.95 -7.22 -4.39
N ASP A 11 -7.12 -7.97 -5.46
CA ASP A 11 -7.54 -9.38 -5.41
C ASP A 11 -6.27 -10.24 -5.44
N CYS A 12 -5.99 -10.94 -4.35
CA CYS A 12 -4.76 -11.69 -4.18
C CYS A 12 -4.95 -12.88 -3.24
N VAL A 13 -3.96 -13.76 -3.22
CA VAL A 13 -3.88 -14.82 -2.22
C VAL A 13 -3.39 -14.19 -0.92
N ILE A 14 -4.17 -14.34 0.14
CA ILE A 14 -3.87 -13.81 1.48
C ILE A 14 -4.49 -14.71 2.53
N GLY A 15 -3.72 -15.01 3.58
CA GLY A 15 -4.20 -15.81 4.69
C GLY A 15 -3.33 -17.02 4.99
N GLU A 16 -3.46 -17.54 6.20
CA GLU A 16 -2.63 -18.64 6.72
C GLU A 16 -3.25 -20.01 6.48
N ARG A 17 -4.59 -20.10 6.46
CA ARG A 17 -5.26 -21.39 6.35
C ARG A 17 -5.06 -22.02 4.98
N PRO A 18 -5.00 -23.35 4.89
CA PRO A 18 -4.79 -24.03 3.60
C PRO A 18 -5.80 -23.65 2.52
N ASP A 19 -7.07 -23.47 2.88
CA ASP A 19 -8.10 -23.07 1.92
C ASP A 19 -7.88 -21.64 1.39
N GLU A 20 -7.26 -20.77 2.19
CA GLU A 20 -6.92 -19.41 1.79
C GLU A 20 -5.75 -19.36 0.82
N ARG A 21 -4.88 -20.37 0.82
CA ARG A 21 -3.68 -20.39 -0.04
C ARG A 21 -3.99 -20.68 -1.50
N THR A 22 -5.22 -21.08 -1.83
CA THR A 22 -5.59 -21.49 -3.17
C THR A 22 -6.71 -20.65 -3.79
N ARG A 23 -7.12 -19.56 -3.12
CA ARG A 23 -8.17 -18.70 -3.65
C ARG A 23 -7.82 -17.23 -3.51
N LEU A 24 -8.42 -16.42 -4.36
CA LEU A 24 -8.28 -14.97 -4.29
C LEU A 24 -9.26 -14.40 -3.26
N GLN A 25 -8.76 -13.43 -2.50
CA GLN A 25 -9.57 -12.63 -1.61
C GLN A 25 -9.29 -11.17 -1.91
N THR A 26 -10.22 -10.30 -1.57
CA THR A 26 -10.06 -8.86 -1.82
C THR A 26 -9.53 -8.17 -0.58
N LEU A 27 -8.41 -7.46 -0.75
CA LEU A 27 -7.92 -6.50 0.22
C LEU A 27 -8.28 -5.09 -0.22
N ARG A 28 -8.54 -4.24 0.76
CA ARG A 28 -8.62 -2.79 0.57
C ARG A 28 -7.31 -2.19 1.05
N VAL A 29 -6.68 -1.37 0.21
CA VAL A 29 -5.43 -0.70 0.57
C VAL A 29 -5.66 0.81 0.52
N ASP A 30 -5.41 1.47 1.65
CA ASP A 30 -5.45 2.92 1.76
C ASP A 30 -4.03 3.42 1.98
N VAL A 31 -3.64 4.45 1.25
CA VAL A 31 -2.28 4.96 1.24
C VAL A 31 -2.30 6.45 1.52
N ARG A 32 -1.43 6.88 2.43
CA ARG A 32 -1.20 8.28 2.73
C ARG A 32 0.27 8.58 2.51
N LEU A 33 0.56 9.45 1.54
CA LEU A 33 1.92 9.78 1.13
C LEU A 33 2.26 11.21 1.53
N GLU A 34 3.48 11.42 1.99
CA GLU A 34 4.04 12.75 2.12
C GLU A 34 4.92 13.01 0.90
N ILE A 35 4.59 14.07 0.15
CA ILE A 35 5.23 14.43 -1.11
C ILE A 35 5.56 15.93 -1.12
N PRO A 36 6.46 16.39 -2.02
CA PRO A 36 6.73 17.82 -2.16
C PRO A 36 5.49 18.60 -2.62
N ASP A 37 5.48 19.90 -2.33
CA ASP A 37 4.40 20.81 -2.72
C ASP A 37 4.49 21.27 -4.18
N ARG A 38 5.59 20.94 -4.85
CA ARG A 38 5.93 21.54 -6.14
C ARG A 38 4.84 21.41 -7.21
N ALA A 39 4.18 20.27 -7.29
CA ALA A 39 3.13 20.08 -8.28
C ALA A 39 1.93 21.01 -8.06
N ALA A 40 1.71 21.48 -6.83
CA ALA A 40 0.66 22.46 -6.55
C ALA A 40 0.97 23.81 -7.19
N GLU A 41 2.23 24.10 -7.47
CA GLU A 41 2.67 25.32 -8.13
C GLU A 41 2.79 25.16 -9.65
N THR A 42 3.36 24.03 -10.09
CA THR A 42 3.67 23.80 -11.51
C THR A 42 2.54 23.14 -12.29
N ASP A 43 1.65 22.43 -11.59
CA ASP A 43 0.60 21.62 -12.20
C ASP A 43 1.15 20.60 -13.21
N ALA A 44 2.35 20.10 -12.97
CA ALA A 44 3.04 19.17 -13.85
C ALA A 44 3.18 17.78 -13.21
N LEU A 45 2.84 16.74 -13.97
CA LEU A 45 2.95 15.35 -13.52
C LEU A 45 4.40 15.00 -13.09
N ALA A 46 5.39 15.56 -13.78
CA ALA A 46 6.79 15.32 -13.46
C ALA A 46 7.19 15.75 -12.05
N ASP A 47 6.42 16.62 -11.41
CA ASP A 47 6.70 17.16 -10.08
C ASP A 47 5.94 16.45 -8.97
N THR A 48 5.24 15.38 -9.28
CA THR A 48 4.47 14.61 -8.31
C THR A 48 4.60 13.11 -8.56
N VAL A 49 3.85 12.33 -7.79
CA VAL A 49 3.75 10.87 -7.96
C VAL A 49 2.63 10.57 -8.96
N ASP A 50 2.91 9.72 -9.92
CA ASP A 50 1.89 9.14 -10.77
C ASP A 50 1.15 8.06 -9.96
N TYR A 51 0.04 8.45 -9.32
CA TYR A 51 -0.65 7.53 -8.41
C TYR A 51 -1.36 6.38 -9.14
N ALA A 52 -1.71 6.54 -10.41
CA ALA A 52 -2.25 5.44 -11.19
C ALA A 52 -1.21 4.33 -11.36
N ALA A 53 0.02 4.71 -11.73
CA ALA A 53 1.13 3.77 -11.84
C ALA A 53 1.50 3.15 -10.49
N LEU A 54 1.48 3.96 -9.43
CA LEU A 54 1.78 3.48 -8.08
C LEU A 54 0.75 2.45 -7.63
N ALA A 55 -0.55 2.69 -7.84
CA ALA A 55 -1.60 1.74 -7.50
C ALA A 55 -1.39 0.40 -8.21
N GLU A 56 -1.00 0.42 -9.49
CA GLU A 56 -0.72 -0.80 -10.24
C GLU A 56 0.50 -1.54 -9.68
N ARG A 57 1.55 -0.83 -9.27
CA ARG A 57 2.72 -1.45 -8.65
C ARG A 57 2.38 -2.08 -7.31
N ILE A 58 1.53 -1.44 -6.52
CA ILE A 58 1.05 -2.00 -5.24
C ILE A 58 0.28 -3.30 -5.51
N ARG A 59 -0.65 -3.29 -6.47
CA ARG A 59 -1.40 -4.51 -6.84
C ARG A 59 -0.46 -5.63 -7.27
N ALA A 60 0.47 -5.34 -8.17
CA ALA A 60 1.40 -6.34 -8.67
C ALA A 60 2.26 -6.93 -7.56
N ALA A 61 2.75 -6.10 -6.66
CA ALA A 61 3.57 -6.55 -5.54
C ALA A 61 2.79 -7.46 -4.58
N LEU A 62 1.55 -7.12 -4.27
CA LEU A 62 0.72 -7.91 -3.36
C LEU A 62 0.28 -9.24 -4.01
N VAL A 63 -0.02 -9.23 -5.30
CA VAL A 63 -0.32 -10.46 -6.04
C VAL A 63 0.89 -11.40 -6.03
N ALA A 64 2.07 -10.88 -6.30
CA ALA A 64 3.30 -11.67 -6.33
C ALA A 64 3.72 -12.18 -4.96
N ALA A 65 3.46 -11.39 -3.91
CA ALA A 65 3.94 -11.72 -2.55
C ALA A 65 3.21 -12.89 -1.91
N ARG A 66 1.94 -13.13 -2.24
CA ARG A 66 1.13 -14.22 -1.67
C ARG A 66 1.25 -14.27 -0.15
N CYS A 67 1.04 -13.11 0.49
CA CYS A 67 1.26 -12.97 1.92
C CYS A 67 0.33 -13.85 2.75
N ARG A 68 0.82 -14.32 3.88
CA ARG A 68 0.00 -15.04 4.86
C ARG A 68 -0.69 -14.07 5.81
N MET A 69 0.01 -12.99 6.16
CA MET A 69 -0.44 -12.01 7.16
C MET A 69 -0.69 -10.66 6.51
N ILE A 70 -1.75 -9.96 6.95
CA ILE A 70 -2.03 -8.61 6.46
C ILE A 70 -0.94 -7.62 6.90
N GLU A 71 -0.24 -7.90 8.02
CA GLU A 71 0.90 -7.11 8.46
C GLU A 71 2.02 -7.13 7.40
N ARG A 72 2.29 -8.29 6.82
CA ARG A 72 3.27 -8.42 5.75
C ARG A 72 2.81 -7.68 4.49
N ALA A 73 1.52 -7.80 4.16
CA ALA A 73 0.95 -7.08 3.02
C ALA A 73 1.10 -5.55 3.19
N ALA A 74 0.85 -5.04 4.39
CA ALA A 74 1.02 -3.61 4.67
C ALA A 74 2.49 -3.18 4.49
N LYS A 75 3.44 -3.98 4.95
CA LYS A 75 4.87 -3.69 4.78
C LYS A 75 5.28 -3.72 3.31
N VAL A 76 4.84 -4.71 2.56
CA VAL A 76 5.13 -4.81 1.12
C VAL A 76 4.61 -3.57 0.39
N ALA A 77 3.38 -3.17 0.65
CA ALA A 77 2.79 -2.00 0.02
C ALA A 77 3.51 -0.70 0.42
N ALA A 78 3.89 -0.57 1.69
CA ALA A 78 4.63 0.60 2.18
C ALA A 78 6.00 0.71 1.50
N ASP A 79 6.69 -0.41 1.33
CA ASP A 79 8.00 -0.43 0.65
C ASP A 79 7.88 -0.01 -0.82
N VAL A 80 6.81 -0.44 -1.49
CA VAL A 80 6.53 0.00 -2.87
C VAL A 80 6.34 1.51 -2.93
N CYS A 81 5.58 2.08 -1.99
CA CYS A 81 5.38 3.52 -1.91
C CYS A 81 6.69 4.27 -1.70
N CYS A 82 7.52 3.81 -0.78
CA CYS A 82 8.78 4.47 -0.45
C CYS A 82 9.87 4.28 -1.50
N ALA A 83 9.68 3.39 -2.47
CA ALA A 83 10.57 3.29 -3.62
C ALA A 83 10.38 4.45 -4.61
N GLU A 84 9.28 5.18 -4.52
CA GLU A 84 9.04 6.38 -5.32
C GLU A 84 9.94 7.51 -4.86
N ASP A 85 10.64 8.16 -5.81
CA ASP A 85 11.61 9.20 -5.48
C ASP A 85 11.00 10.39 -4.73
N LYS A 86 9.75 10.72 -5.01
CA LYS A 86 9.09 11.89 -4.45
C LYS A 86 8.38 11.62 -3.13
N VAL A 87 8.35 10.37 -2.68
CA VAL A 87 7.70 9.99 -1.42
C VAL A 87 8.72 10.05 -0.30
N THR A 88 8.47 10.88 0.70
CA THR A 88 9.33 10.96 1.89
C THR A 88 8.85 10.06 3.01
N SER A 89 7.54 9.87 3.12
CA SER A 89 6.96 8.90 4.06
C SER A 89 5.64 8.37 3.53
N ALA A 90 5.27 7.19 3.99
CA ALA A 90 4.01 6.55 3.62
C ALA A 90 3.38 5.90 4.83
N VAL A 91 2.06 6.00 4.95
CA VAL A 91 1.25 5.24 5.90
C VAL A 91 0.30 4.40 5.07
N VAL A 92 0.40 3.09 5.20
CA VAL A 92 -0.42 2.15 4.43
C VAL A 92 -1.30 1.37 5.39
N THR A 93 -2.60 1.33 5.09
CA THR A 93 -3.57 0.52 5.82
C THR A 93 -4.09 -0.57 4.89
N VAL A 94 -3.91 -1.82 5.30
CA VAL A 94 -4.47 -2.98 4.60
C VAL A 94 -5.62 -3.52 5.42
N THR A 95 -6.79 -3.62 4.80
CA THR A 95 -8.02 -4.09 5.44
C THR A 95 -8.51 -5.36 4.77
N LYS A 96 -8.81 -6.37 5.59
CA LYS A 96 -9.38 -7.65 5.16
C LYS A 96 -10.72 -7.84 5.85
N ARG A 97 -11.78 -8.07 5.06
CA ARG A 97 -13.12 -8.31 5.58
C ARG A 97 -13.40 -9.80 5.69
N GLY A 98 -14.29 -10.14 6.61
CA GLY A 98 -14.82 -11.50 6.70
C GLY A 98 -13.81 -12.55 7.14
N ALA A 99 -12.72 -12.14 7.78
CA ALA A 99 -11.70 -13.09 8.25
C ALA A 99 -12.20 -13.98 9.39
N VAL A 100 -13.06 -13.44 10.23
CA VAL A 100 -13.58 -14.14 11.42
C VAL A 100 -15.06 -13.83 11.56
N PRO A 101 -15.93 -14.85 11.82
CA PRO A 101 -17.33 -14.59 12.12
C PRO A 101 -17.50 -13.63 13.28
N GLY A 102 -18.38 -12.63 13.11
CA GLY A 102 -18.62 -11.59 14.11
C GLY A 102 -17.63 -10.44 14.11
N LEU A 103 -16.57 -10.53 13.30
CA LEU A 103 -15.62 -9.44 13.10
C LEU A 103 -15.84 -8.85 11.71
N GLU A 104 -16.19 -7.59 11.63
CA GLU A 104 -16.43 -6.93 10.34
C GLU A 104 -15.16 -6.89 9.49
N SER A 105 -14.06 -6.47 10.08
CA SER A 105 -12.79 -6.39 9.37
C SER A 105 -11.61 -6.41 10.34
N ALA A 106 -10.45 -6.76 9.82
CA ALA A 106 -9.17 -6.58 10.49
C ALA A 106 -8.29 -5.70 9.60
N SER A 107 -7.49 -4.83 10.19
CA SER A 107 -6.59 -3.99 9.43
C SER A 107 -5.21 -3.93 10.08
N ALA A 108 -4.19 -3.74 9.24
CA ALA A 108 -2.83 -3.49 9.67
C ALA A 108 -2.37 -2.17 9.07
N VAL A 109 -1.71 -1.36 9.89
CA VAL A 109 -1.20 -0.05 9.47
C VAL A 109 0.33 -0.08 9.55
N CYS A 110 0.99 0.23 8.45
CA CYS A 110 2.45 0.30 8.38
C CYS A 110 2.86 1.73 8.03
N GLU A 111 3.71 2.30 8.85
CA GLU A 111 4.27 3.63 8.62
C GLU A 111 5.76 3.48 8.29
N THR A 112 6.18 4.08 7.17
CA THR A 112 7.56 3.98 6.68
C THR A 112 8.06 5.34 6.23
N THR A 113 9.32 5.65 6.60
CA THR A 113 9.99 6.90 6.23
C THR A 113 11.28 6.59 5.48
N ARG A 114 11.64 7.44 4.52
CA ARG A 114 12.85 7.26 3.71
C ARG A 114 14.11 7.85 4.34
N LYS A 115 14.31 7.67 5.61
CA LYS A 115 15.47 8.25 6.31
C LYS A 115 16.81 7.74 5.79
N ASN A 116 16.86 6.47 5.37
CA ASN A 116 18.14 5.84 5.01
C ASN A 116 18.75 6.40 3.74
N LYS A 117 17.95 6.93 2.82
CA LYS A 117 18.46 7.52 1.59
C LYS A 117 19.18 8.85 1.81
N GLU A 118 18.83 9.58 2.85
CA GLU A 118 19.43 10.86 3.17
C GLU A 118 20.76 10.72 3.90
N ASN A 119 20.99 9.58 4.53
CA ASN A 119 22.18 9.31 5.33
C ASN A 119 23.26 8.54 4.57
N GLU A 120 23.00 8.22 3.34
CA GLU A 120 23.96 7.56 2.45
C GLU A 120 24.77 8.59 1.62
#